data_eff6cadc05d1b22332d8ac9b10065472
#
_entry.id   eff6cadc05d1b22332d8ac9b10065472
#
_cell.length_a   1.000
_cell.length_b   1.000
_cell.length_c   1.000
_cell.angle_alpha   90.00
_cell.angle_beta   90.00
_cell.angle_gamma   90.00
#
_symmetry.space_group_name_H-M   'P 1'
#
loop_
_entity.id
_entity.type
_entity.pdbx_description
1 polymer ?
#
loop_
_entity_poly.entity_id
_entity_poly.type
_entity_poly.pdbx_seq_one_letter_code
_entity_poly.pdbx_strand_id
1 'polypeptide(L)'
;VSVQSLTILSSGSVSFFGSGLDSTLQETVSGSLAFSNAEAATGGGDGDTNEDIRRKSIAQYPTQQRTVTKDDYAIRSLSLPSKFGKVAKVYVTQDASISPNRKTPEGRFDTNLLSLYILSQNNINDLIVADPALKQNLITYLSEYRVLTDAVEIKDAFIINIGVNFDVILLPNFNNQTVLNNIIIALKDYFD
;
A
#
# COMPACT_ATOMS: atom_id res chain seq x y z
N VAL A 1 33.24 2.73 15.36
CA VAL A 1 32.85 3.78 14.37
C VAL A 1 31.36 3.70 14.19
N SER A 2 30.65 4.74 14.55
CA SER A 2 29.18 4.79 14.35
C SER A 2 28.86 5.62 13.11
N VAL A 3 28.03 5.05 12.22
CA VAL A 3 27.45 5.77 11.07
C VAL A 3 26.26 6.54 11.58
N GLN A 4 26.24 7.86 11.39
CA GLN A 4 25.11 8.68 11.80
C GLN A 4 24.05 8.81 10.71
N SER A 5 24.45 8.85 9.44
CA SER A 5 23.53 8.82 8.32
C SER A 5 24.21 8.33 7.05
N LEU A 6 23.44 7.65 6.21
CA LEU A 6 23.81 7.23 4.88
C LEU A 6 22.76 7.75 3.90
N THR A 7 23.17 8.57 2.94
CA THR A 7 22.27 9.07 1.89
C THR A 7 22.67 8.47 0.56
N ILE A 8 21.72 7.77 -0.09
CA ILE A 8 21.90 7.21 -1.42
C ILE A 8 21.29 8.21 -2.42
N LEU A 9 22.13 8.71 -3.32
CA LEU A 9 21.72 9.62 -4.37
C LEU A 9 21.29 8.84 -5.62
N SER A 10 20.37 9.39 -6.39
CA SER A 10 19.85 8.78 -7.63
C SER A 10 20.92 8.50 -8.69
N SER A 11 22.05 9.15 -8.60
CA SER A 11 23.24 8.96 -9.47
C SER A 11 24.12 7.75 -9.10
N GLY A 12 23.75 6.97 -8.11
CA GLY A 12 24.58 5.88 -7.58
C GLY A 12 25.74 6.31 -6.71
N SER A 13 25.87 7.59 -6.39
CA SER A 13 26.86 8.10 -5.45
C SER A 13 26.33 7.99 -4.02
N VAL A 14 27.20 7.66 -3.11
CA VAL A 14 26.91 7.52 -1.68
C VAL A 14 27.60 8.62 -0.92
N SER A 15 26.83 9.41 -0.17
CA SER A 15 27.40 10.36 0.81
C SER A 15 27.43 9.74 2.18
N PHE A 16 28.58 9.75 2.80
CA PHE A 16 28.80 9.18 4.11
C PHE A 16 29.09 10.30 5.12
N PHE A 17 28.25 10.38 6.15
CA PHE A 17 28.42 11.34 7.25
C PHE A 17 28.64 10.56 8.55
N GLY A 18 29.87 10.57 9.04
CA GLY A 18 30.22 9.96 10.33
C GLY A 18 30.95 10.97 11.20
N SER A 19 30.61 11.06 12.46
CA SER A 19 31.45 11.84 13.42
C SER A 19 32.69 11.04 13.78
N GLY A 20 33.87 11.69 13.68
CA GLY A 20 35.13 11.10 14.08
C GLY A 20 35.90 10.32 13.01
N LEU A 21 35.49 10.35 11.75
CA LEU A 21 36.25 9.86 10.62
C LEU A 21 36.97 11.01 9.94
N ASP A 22 38.26 10.83 9.68
CA ASP A 22 38.99 11.76 8.83
C ASP A 22 38.58 11.59 7.34
N SER A 23 38.96 12.54 6.50
CA SER A 23 38.55 12.56 5.08
C SER A 23 39.04 11.33 4.29
N THR A 24 40.23 10.82 4.63
CA THR A 24 40.82 9.65 3.96
C THR A 24 40.09 8.35 4.29
N LEU A 25 39.65 8.18 5.53
CA LEU A 25 38.83 7.04 5.92
C LEU A 25 37.41 7.11 5.34
N GLN A 26 36.83 8.31 5.25
CA GLN A 26 35.54 8.52 4.61
C GLN A 26 35.61 8.13 3.12
N GLU A 27 36.65 8.56 2.41
CA GLU A 27 36.86 8.25 1.00
C GLU A 27 37.10 6.74 0.78
N THR A 28 37.88 6.10 1.64
CA THR A 28 38.12 4.66 1.57
C THR A 28 36.84 3.85 1.82
N VAL A 29 36.04 4.23 2.81
CA VAL A 29 34.77 3.55 3.12
C VAL A 29 33.75 3.78 2.00
N SER A 30 33.61 5.01 1.51
CA SER A 30 32.66 5.30 0.41
C SER A 30 33.06 4.58 -0.88
N GLY A 31 34.35 4.45 -1.19
CA GLY A 31 34.84 3.72 -2.34
C GLY A 31 34.72 2.19 -2.22
N SER A 32 34.62 1.65 -1.00
CA SER A 32 34.42 0.21 -0.75
C SER A 32 32.95 -0.20 -0.79
N LEU A 33 32.01 0.76 -0.76
CA LEU A 33 30.58 0.49 -0.76
C LEU A 33 30.03 0.53 -2.21
N ALA A 34 29.60 -0.61 -2.70
CA ALA A 34 28.87 -0.71 -3.95
C ALA A 34 27.39 -0.97 -3.66
N PHE A 35 26.52 -0.07 -4.13
CA PHE A 35 25.07 -0.24 -4.05
C PHE A 35 24.49 -0.40 -5.45
N SER A 36 23.64 -1.39 -5.61
CA SER A 36 22.90 -1.61 -6.84
C SER A 36 21.42 -1.69 -6.45
N ASN A 37 20.62 -0.80 -7.01
CA ASN A 37 19.17 -0.92 -6.94
C ASN A 37 18.73 -1.82 -8.11
N ALA A 38 18.40 -3.07 -7.81
CA ALA A 38 17.92 -4.02 -8.81
C ALA A 38 16.54 -3.62 -9.37
N GLU A 39 15.77 -2.87 -8.58
CA GLU A 39 14.42 -2.42 -8.93
C GLU A 39 14.27 -0.91 -8.69
N ALA A 40 13.40 -0.28 -9.47
CA ALA A 40 13.05 1.11 -9.24
C ALA A 40 12.35 1.28 -7.89
N ALA A 41 12.52 2.45 -7.27
CA ALA A 41 11.79 2.77 -6.03
C ALA A 41 10.28 2.70 -6.28
N THR A 42 9.57 1.97 -5.41
CA THR A 42 8.12 1.81 -5.46
C THR A 42 7.46 2.47 -4.25
N GLY A 43 6.16 2.74 -4.34
CA GLY A 43 5.36 3.17 -3.20
C GLY A 43 5.05 4.66 -3.11
N GLY A 44 5.68 5.51 -3.91
CA GLY A 44 5.27 6.92 -4.06
C GLY A 44 4.26 7.08 -5.20
N GLY A 45 3.40 8.07 -5.13
CA GLY A 45 2.46 8.42 -6.18
C GLY A 45 2.36 9.93 -6.39
N ASP A 46 1.77 10.32 -7.51
CA ASP A 46 1.42 11.71 -7.76
C ASP A 46 0.44 12.21 -6.69
N GLY A 47 0.40 13.53 -6.50
CA GLY A 47 -0.52 14.17 -5.56
C GLY A 47 -1.98 13.83 -5.87
N ASP A 48 -2.83 13.92 -4.84
CA ASP A 48 -4.26 13.67 -4.99
C ASP A 48 -4.90 14.68 -5.96
N THR A 49 -5.84 14.22 -6.77
CA THR A 49 -6.65 15.10 -7.61
C THR A 49 -7.66 15.90 -6.77
N ASN A 50 -8.21 16.99 -7.31
CA ASN A 50 -9.23 17.78 -6.61
C ASN A 50 -10.47 16.95 -6.21
N GLU A 51 -10.83 15.96 -7.04
CA GLU A 51 -11.95 15.05 -6.72
C GLU A 51 -11.56 14.05 -5.61
N ASP A 52 -10.33 13.57 -5.58
CA ASP A 52 -9.84 12.72 -4.48
C ASP A 52 -9.82 13.49 -3.17
N ILE A 53 -9.34 14.74 -3.18
CA ILE A 53 -9.33 15.62 -2.01
C ILE A 53 -10.75 15.85 -1.50
N ARG A 54 -11.69 16.16 -2.40
CA ARG A 54 -13.10 16.37 -2.04
C ARG A 54 -13.70 15.11 -1.41
N ARG A 55 -13.53 13.96 -2.05
CA ARG A 55 -14.05 12.67 -1.57
C ARG A 55 -13.46 12.29 -0.21
N LYS A 56 -12.14 12.42 -0.05
CA LYS A 56 -11.44 12.16 1.20
C LYS A 56 -11.90 13.10 2.32
N SER A 57 -12.09 14.39 2.02
CA SER A 57 -12.55 15.40 2.99
C SER A 57 -13.95 15.10 3.49
N ILE A 58 -14.89 14.75 2.62
CA ILE A 58 -16.26 14.36 3.00
C ILE A 58 -16.23 13.10 3.86
N ALA A 59 -15.45 12.09 3.47
CA ALA A 59 -15.35 10.83 4.21
C ALA A 59 -14.70 11.00 5.59
N GLN A 60 -13.72 11.91 5.72
CA GLN A 60 -13.03 12.16 7.00
C GLN A 60 -13.85 12.97 7.98
N TYR A 61 -14.77 13.79 7.53
CA TYR A 61 -15.53 14.69 8.41
C TYR A 61 -16.23 13.96 9.57
N PRO A 62 -16.95 12.84 9.34
CA PRO A 62 -17.62 12.10 10.42
C PRO A 62 -16.65 11.47 11.43
N THR A 63 -15.41 11.16 11.05
CA THR A 63 -14.43 10.48 11.90
C THR A 63 -13.89 11.37 13.02
N GLN A 64 -14.09 12.70 12.93
CA GLN A 64 -13.61 13.69 13.92
C GLN A 64 -12.12 13.50 14.27
N GLN A 65 -11.30 13.12 13.30
CA GLN A 65 -9.86 12.86 13.43
C GLN A 65 -9.48 11.75 14.42
N ARG A 66 -10.36 10.78 14.64
CA ARG A 66 -10.11 9.58 15.44
C ARG A 66 -10.66 8.35 14.76
N THR A 67 -10.10 7.20 15.07
CA THR A 67 -10.56 5.91 14.52
C THR A 67 -11.15 5.09 15.66
N VAL A 68 -12.46 4.87 15.60
CA VAL A 68 -13.22 4.10 16.59
C VAL A 68 -13.93 2.91 15.95
N THR A 69 -14.48 3.12 14.75
CA THR A 69 -15.18 2.09 13.98
C THR A 69 -14.28 1.48 12.91
N LYS A 70 -14.66 0.30 12.39
CA LYS A 70 -13.96 -0.32 11.27
C LYS A 70 -13.91 0.59 10.04
N ASP A 71 -14.99 1.31 9.79
CA ASP A 71 -15.10 2.24 8.67
C ASP A 71 -14.16 3.45 8.84
N ASP A 72 -13.99 3.95 10.08
CA ASP A 72 -13.02 5.01 10.37
C ASP A 72 -11.59 4.56 10.04
N TYR A 73 -11.23 3.33 10.41
CA TYR A 73 -9.92 2.75 10.06
C TYR A 73 -9.75 2.62 8.55
N ALA A 74 -10.78 2.18 7.83
CA ALA A 74 -10.73 2.06 6.37
C ALA A 74 -10.58 3.44 5.72
N ILE A 75 -11.41 4.41 6.10
CA ILE A 75 -11.36 5.79 5.58
C ILE A 75 -10.00 6.42 5.85
N ARG A 76 -9.49 6.28 7.08
CA ARG A 76 -8.20 6.84 7.45
C ARG A 76 -7.05 6.20 6.69
N SER A 77 -7.08 4.88 6.48
CA SER A 77 -6.06 4.18 5.69
C SER A 77 -6.05 4.62 4.23
N LEU A 78 -7.21 4.81 3.61
CA LEU A 78 -7.34 5.33 2.25
C LEU A 78 -6.95 6.82 2.15
N SER A 79 -6.90 7.53 3.26
CA SER A 79 -6.54 8.94 3.32
C SER A 79 -5.05 9.16 3.58
N LEU A 80 -4.24 8.10 3.58
CA LEU A 80 -2.79 8.22 3.69
C LEU A 80 -2.26 9.20 2.64
N PRO A 81 -1.42 10.18 3.01
CA PRO A 81 -0.82 11.08 2.02
C PRO A 81 0.00 10.30 0.98
N SER A 82 -0.17 10.63 -0.29
CA SER A 82 0.44 9.92 -1.44
C SER A 82 1.96 9.84 -1.39
N LYS A 83 2.62 10.78 -0.71
CA LYS A 83 4.08 10.76 -0.49
C LYS A 83 4.57 9.54 0.32
N PHE A 84 3.70 8.92 1.11
CA PHE A 84 4.01 7.73 1.92
C PHE A 84 3.59 6.42 1.24
N GLY A 85 3.00 6.52 0.06
CA GLY A 85 2.46 5.43 -0.72
C GLY A 85 0.94 5.55 -0.91
N LYS A 86 0.40 4.79 -1.86
CA LYS A 86 -1.02 4.80 -2.18
C LYS A 86 -1.67 3.47 -1.80
N VAL A 87 -2.63 3.54 -0.90
CA VAL A 87 -3.49 2.42 -0.56
C VAL A 87 -4.70 2.44 -1.49
N ALA A 88 -4.88 1.39 -2.28
CA ALA A 88 -5.98 1.29 -3.25
C ALA A 88 -7.25 0.73 -2.63
N LYS A 89 -7.11 -0.37 -1.87
CA LYS A 89 -8.24 -1.01 -1.19
C LYS A 89 -7.85 -1.42 0.21
N VAL A 90 -8.80 -1.33 1.13
CA VAL A 90 -8.64 -1.72 2.54
C VAL A 90 -9.86 -2.52 2.97
N TYR A 91 -9.61 -3.60 3.66
CA TYR A 91 -10.64 -4.35 4.37
C TYR A 91 -10.24 -4.49 5.83
N VAL A 92 -11.12 -4.06 6.74
CA VAL A 92 -10.87 -4.06 8.19
C VAL A 92 -11.73 -5.13 8.85
N THR A 93 -11.10 -6.03 9.57
CA THR A 93 -11.80 -7.04 10.32
C THR A 93 -11.26 -7.15 11.74
N GLN A 94 -12.15 -7.45 12.67
CA GLN A 94 -11.82 -7.77 14.05
C GLN A 94 -12.00 -9.29 14.19
N ASP A 95 -11.02 -10.02 13.70
CA ASP A 95 -11.20 -11.46 13.55
C ASP A 95 -10.45 -12.23 14.64
N ALA A 96 -11.16 -12.50 15.71
CA ALA A 96 -10.73 -13.47 16.72
C ALA A 96 -10.66 -14.91 16.16
N SER A 97 -11.35 -15.20 15.05
CA SER A 97 -11.46 -16.55 14.50
C SER A 97 -10.35 -16.90 13.50
N ILE A 98 -9.79 -15.90 12.80
CA ILE A 98 -8.73 -16.13 11.78
C ILE A 98 -7.35 -16.34 12.40
N SER A 99 -7.13 -15.94 13.65
CA SER A 99 -5.87 -16.21 14.37
C SER A 99 -6.09 -17.07 15.60
N PRO A 100 -6.38 -18.36 15.43
CA PRO A 100 -6.65 -19.27 16.56
C PRO A 100 -5.47 -19.42 17.54
N ASN A 101 -4.28 -18.99 17.12
CA ASN A 101 -3.05 -19.06 17.93
C ASN A 101 -2.78 -17.81 18.79
N ARG A 102 -3.58 -16.76 18.65
CA ARG A 102 -3.45 -15.52 19.47
C ARG A 102 -4.50 -15.49 20.57
N LYS A 103 -4.33 -16.39 21.50
CA LYS A 103 -5.04 -16.33 22.79
C LYS A 103 -4.17 -15.58 23.78
N THR A 104 -4.80 -14.74 24.60
CA THR A 104 -4.14 -14.23 25.79
C THR A 104 -3.70 -15.42 26.69
N PRO A 105 -2.74 -15.22 27.61
CA PRO A 105 -2.35 -16.28 28.55
C PRO A 105 -3.53 -16.92 29.30
N GLU A 106 -4.64 -16.18 29.46
CA GLU A 106 -5.89 -16.65 30.07
C GLU A 106 -6.80 -17.43 29.09
N GLY A 107 -6.36 -17.67 27.86
CA GLY A 107 -7.12 -18.42 26.86
C GLY A 107 -8.25 -17.66 26.18
N ARG A 108 -8.35 -16.35 26.37
CA ARG A 108 -9.33 -15.47 25.71
C ARG A 108 -8.80 -15.00 24.36
N PHE A 109 -9.71 -14.74 23.43
CA PHE A 109 -9.34 -14.09 22.16
C PHE A 109 -9.03 -12.61 22.41
N ASP A 110 -7.98 -12.11 21.75
CA ASP A 110 -7.63 -10.70 21.79
C ASP A 110 -8.62 -9.90 20.94
N THR A 111 -9.64 -9.37 21.60
CA THR A 111 -10.72 -8.60 20.95
C THR A 111 -10.28 -7.21 20.50
N ASN A 112 -9.13 -6.75 20.94
CA ASN A 112 -8.61 -5.40 20.63
C ASN A 112 -7.70 -5.41 19.39
N LEU A 113 -7.47 -6.57 18.78
CA LEU A 113 -6.67 -6.68 17.57
C LEU A 113 -7.53 -6.49 16.32
N LEU A 114 -7.21 -5.45 15.57
CA LEU A 114 -7.77 -5.18 14.25
C LEU A 114 -6.81 -5.63 13.17
N SER A 115 -7.28 -6.50 12.27
CA SER A 115 -6.53 -6.91 11.08
C SER A 115 -6.98 -6.06 9.89
N LEU A 116 -6.03 -5.33 9.29
CA LEU A 116 -6.23 -4.54 8.09
C LEU A 116 -5.60 -5.27 6.90
N TYR A 117 -6.44 -5.68 5.96
CA TYR A 117 -5.99 -6.24 4.69
C TYR A 117 -5.91 -5.13 3.67
N ILE A 118 -4.72 -4.89 3.11
CA ILE A 118 -4.49 -3.77 2.19
C ILE A 118 -3.99 -4.25 0.84
N LEU A 119 -4.34 -3.49 -0.19
CA LEU A 119 -3.77 -3.58 -1.53
C LEU A 119 -3.27 -2.20 -1.95
N SER A 120 -2.14 -2.18 -2.61
CA SER A 120 -1.59 -1.00 -3.26
C SER A 120 -1.95 -0.99 -4.74
N GLN A 121 -1.64 0.09 -5.42
CA GLN A 121 -1.87 0.26 -6.84
C GLN A 121 -0.58 0.74 -7.50
N ASN A 122 -0.23 0.12 -8.64
CA ASN A 122 0.89 0.56 -9.43
C ASN A 122 0.50 1.76 -10.34
N ASN A 123 1.49 2.30 -11.07
CA ASN A 123 1.26 3.45 -11.98
C ASN A 123 0.36 3.11 -13.18
N ILE A 124 0.08 1.82 -13.42
CA ILE A 124 -0.77 1.33 -14.52
C ILE A 124 -2.18 1.00 -14.02
N ASN A 125 -2.50 1.37 -12.77
CA ASN A 125 -3.75 1.09 -12.06
C ASN A 125 -4.00 -0.39 -11.72
N ASP A 126 -3.00 -1.29 -11.83
CA ASP A 126 -3.16 -2.66 -11.36
C ASP A 126 -3.03 -2.74 -9.84
N LEU A 127 -3.81 -3.63 -9.25
CA LEU A 127 -3.70 -3.93 -7.82
C LEU A 127 -2.47 -4.79 -7.57
N ILE A 128 -1.64 -4.36 -6.66
CA ILE A 128 -0.41 -5.05 -6.26
C ILE A 128 -0.38 -5.24 -4.73
N VAL A 129 0.43 -6.18 -4.31
CA VAL A 129 0.74 -6.37 -2.88
C VAL A 129 1.46 -5.13 -2.35
N ALA A 130 1.08 -4.71 -1.16
CA ALA A 130 1.65 -3.51 -0.54
C ALA A 130 3.12 -3.73 -0.15
N ASP A 131 3.96 -2.76 -0.49
CA ASP A 131 5.37 -2.72 -0.09
C ASP A 131 5.50 -2.68 1.46
N PRO A 132 6.51 -3.35 2.04
CA PRO A 132 6.82 -3.22 3.47
C PRO A 132 6.96 -1.79 3.97
N ALA A 133 7.53 -0.89 3.16
CA ALA A 133 7.65 0.53 3.50
C ALA A 133 6.28 1.21 3.64
N LEU A 134 5.34 0.93 2.72
CA LEU A 134 3.97 1.42 2.80
C LEU A 134 3.26 0.93 4.06
N LYS A 135 3.42 -0.35 4.41
CA LYS A 135 2.84 -0.93 5.63
C LYS A 135 3.34 -0.23 6.89
N GLN A 136 4.66 -0.01 6.95
CA GLN A 136 5.27 0.68 8.10
C GLN A 136 4.80 2.13 8.21
N ASN A 137 4.74 2.85 7.09
CA ASN A 137 4.21 4.21 7.05
C ASN A 137 2.75 4.27 7.49
N LEU A 138 1.94 3.31 7.05
CA LEU A 138 0.53 3.23 7.41
C LEU A 138 0.34 2.92 8.91
N ILE A 139 1.15 2.02 9.50
CA ILE A 139 1.13 1.76 10.95
C ILE A 139 1.43 3.04 11.71
N THR A 140 2.50 3.75 11.32
CA THR A 140 2.91 5.01 11.96
C THR A 140 1.80 6.06 11.84
N TYR A 141 1.21 6.19 10.66
CA TYR A 141 0.12 7.13 10.41
C TYR A 141 -1.13 6.81 11.24
N LEU A 142 -1.56 5.55 11.28
CA LEU A 142 -2.73 5.14 12.05
C LEU A 142 -2.50 5.26 13.57
N SER A 143 -1.26 5.17 14.04
CA SER A 143 -0.94 5.30 15.46
C SER A 143 -1.30 6.66 16.05
N GLU A 144 -1.37 7.71 15.22
CA GLU A 144 -1.76 9.06 15.63
C GLU A 144 -3.27 9.19 15.87
N TYR A 145 -4.08 8.32 15.27
CA TYR A 145 -5.55 8.43 15.25
C TYR A 145 -6.27 7.31 16.00
N ARG A 146 -5.59 6.18 16.22
CA ARG A 146 -6.19 5.00 16.86
C ARG A 146 -6.52 5.24 18.32
N VAL A 147 -7.51 4.52 18.83
CA VAL A 147 -7.78 4.43 20.27
C VAL A 147 -6.60 3.69 20.95
N LEU A 148 -6.27 4.11 22.16
CA LEU A 148 -5.10 3.61 22.90
C LEU A 148 -5.14 2.08 23.13
N THR A 149 -6.34 1.51 23.24
CA THR A 149 -6.55 0.08 23.50
C THR A 149 -6.45 -0.78 22.26
N ASP A 150 -6.56 -0.19 21.05
CA ASP A 150 -6.60 -0.95 19.82
C ASP A 150 -5.20 -1.30 19.32
N ALA A 151 -5.00 -2.56 18.99
CA ALA A 151 -3.82 -3.03 18.28
C ALA A 151 -4.15 -3.21 16.80
N VAL A 152 -3.31 -2.69 15.92
CA VAL A 152 -3.49 -2.77 14.47
C VAL A 152 -2.43 -3.66 13.87
N GLU A 153 -2.84 -4.66 13.11
CA GLU A 153 -1.98 -5.54 12.33
C GLU A 153 -2.29 -5.37 10.84
N ILE A 154 -1.28 -5.06 10.03
CA ILE A 154 -1.47 -4.90 8.59
C ILE A 154 -1.05 -6.17 7.87
N LYS A 155 -1.95 -6.69 7.05
CA LYS A 155 -1.78 -7.92 6.28
C LYS A 155 -1.96 -7.66 4.79
N ASP A 156 -1.36 -8.51 3.98
CA ASP A 156 -1.60 -8.50 2.54
C ASP A 156 -2.95 -9.11 2.21
N ALA A 157 -3.69 -8.45 1.33
CA ALA A 157 -4.88 -9.04 0.77
C ALA A 157 -4.53 -9.96 -0.41
N PHE A 158 -5.35 -10.97 -0.62
CA PHE A 158 -5.20 -11.90 -1.74
C PHE A 158 -5.67 -11.25 -3.04
N ILE A 159 -4.85 -11.39 -4.09
CA ILE A 159 -5.22 -11.00 -5.45
C ILE A 159 -5.55 -12.27 -6.23
N ILE A 160 -6.77 -12.37 -6.74
CA ILE A 160 -7.22 -13.47 -7.60
C ILE A 160 -7.37 -12.92 -9.01
N ASN A 161 -6.51 -13.36 -9.90
CA ASN A 161 -6.61 -13.02 -11.32
C ASN A 161 -7.53 -14.03 -12.02
N ILE A 162 -8.60 -13.54 -12.64
CA ILE A 162 -9.55 -14.36 -13.37
C ILE A 162 -9.31 -14.14 -14.87
N GLY A 163 -9.00 -15.21 -15.59
CA GLY A 163 -8.92 -15.21 -17.04
C GLY A 163 -10.25 -15.69 -17.65
N VAL A 164 -10.77 -14.95 -18.63
CA VAL A 164 -11.98 -15.33 -19.36
C VAL A 164 -11.60 -15.66 -20.80
N ASN A 165 -11.83 -16.91 -21.22
CA ASN A 165 -11.69 -17.34 -22.61
C ASN A 165 -13.08 -17.48 -23.21
N PHE A 166 -13.30 -16.91 -24.38
CA PHE A 166 -14.58 -17.00 -25.07
C PHE A 166 -14.38 -17.15 -26.58
N ASP A 167 -15.29 -17.88 -27.20
CA ASP A 167 -15.39 -18.04 -28.64
C ASP A 167 -16.66 -17.38 -29.14
N VAL A 168 -16.59 -16.64 -30.24
CA VAL A 168 -17.73 -15.89 -30.80
C VAL A 168 -17.98 -16.34 -32.23
N ILE A 169 -19.19 -16.78 -32.49
CA ILE A 169 -19.69 -17.06 -33.85
C ILE A 169 -20.45 -15.84 -34.34
N LEU A 170 -19.98 -15.28 -35.45
CA LEU A 170 -20.57 -14.09 -36.04
C LEU A 170 -21.60 -14.46 -37.10
N LEU A 171 -22.71 -13.70 -37.15
CA LEU A 171 -23.61 -13.76 -38.26
C LEU A 171 -23.01 -13.09 -39.51
N PRO A 172 -23.36 -13.56 -40.74
CA PRO A 172 -22.91 -12.92 -41.95
C PRO A 172 -23.32 -11.43 -41.96
N ASN A 173 -22.47 -10.57 -42.49
CA ASN A 173 -22.59 -9.11 -42.59
C ASN A 173 -22.21 -8.29 -41.34
N PHE A 174 -21.66 -8.87 -40.28
CA PHE A 174 -21.07 -8.13 -39.19
C PHE A 174 -19.55 -8.03 -39.29
N ASN A 175 -19.00 -6.89 -38.91
CA ASN A 175 -17.54 -6.72 -38.88
C ASN A 175 -16.96 -7.38 -37.63
N ASN A 176 -16.06 -8.35 -37.81
CA ASN A 176 -15.41 -9.11 -36.73
C ASN A 176 -14.76 -8.22 -35.70
N GLN A 177 -14.02 -7.18 -36.16
CA GLN A 177 -13.27 -6.31 -35.26
C GLN A 177 -14.19 -5.45 -34.40
N THR A 178 -15.26 -4.94 -34.97
CA THR A 178 -16.24 -4.12 -34.23
C THR A 178 -16.96 -4.95 -33.17
N VAL A 179 -17.37 -6.16 -33.49
CA VAL A 179 -18.04 -7.05 -32.53
C VAL A 179 -17.09 -7.44 -31.40
N LEU A 180 -15.84 -7.81 -31.73
CA LEU A 180 -14.84 -8.18 -30.74
C LEU A 180 -14.57 -7.01 -29.77
N ASN A 181 -14.37 -5.80 -30.28
CA ASN A 181 -14.16 -4.63 -29.45
C ASN A 181 -15.34 -4.34 -28.52
N ASN A 182 -16.57 -4.46 -29.04
CA ASN A 182 -17.78 -4.25 -28.22
C ASN A 182 -17.90 -5.30 -27.10
N ILE A 183 -17.54 -6.56 -27.38
CA ILE A 183 -17.54 -7.62 -26.36
C ILE A 183 -16.49 -7.33 -25.28
N ILE A 184 -15.28 -6.93 -25.68
CA ILE A 184 -14.20 -6.59 -24.73
C ILE A 184 -14.64 -5.42 -23.84
N ILE A 185 -15.25 -4.38 -24.41
CA ILE A 185 -15.76 -3.24 -23.64
C ILE A 185 -16.85 -3.70 -22.66
N ALA A 186 -17.83 -4.48 -23.13
CA ALA A 186 -18.91 -4.98 -22.28
C ALA A 186 -18.40 -5.88 -21.13
N LEU A 187 -17.37 -6.70 -21.39
CA LEU A 187 -16.74 -7.52 -20.37
C LEU A 187 -16.00 -6.65 -19.33
N LYS A 188 -15.28 -5.63 -19.79
CA LYS A 188 -14.62 -4.69 -18.87
C LYS A 188 -15.64 -3.97 -17.99
N ASP A 189 -16.68 -3.41 -18.57
CA ASP A 189 -17.75 -2.72 -17.83
C ASP A 189 -18.50 -3.62 -16.83
N TYR A 190 -18.55 -4.93 -17.09
CA TYR A 190 -19.17 -5.89 -16.18
C TYR A 190 -18.31 -6.21 -14.94
N PHE A 191 -16.97 -6.16 -15.08
CA PHE A 191 -16.05 -6.50 -14.01
C PHE A 191 -15.44 -5.27 -13.29
N ASP A 192 -15.66 -4.05 -13.80
CA ASP A 192 -15.26 -2.79 -13.15
C ASP A 192 -16.30 -2.36 -12.09
#